data_d56dc427a4db20944b2d2654d227c5ea
#
_entry.id   d56dc427a4db20944b2d2654d227c5ea
#
_cell.length_a   1.000
_cell.length_b   1.000
_cell.length_c   1.000
_cell.angle_alpha   90.00
_cell.angle_beta   90.00
_cell.angle_gamma   90.00
#
_symmetry.space_group_name_H-M   'P 1'
#
loop_
_entity.id
_entity.type
_entity.pdbx_description
1 polymer ?
#
loop_
_entity_poly.entity_id
_entity_poly.type
_entity_poly.pdbx_seq_one_letter_code
_entity_poly.pdbx_strand_id
1 'polypeptide(L)'
;MSGAKAEIEAAGAEWEIVEMPGALEIPTAIGISDRKSNFDGYVALGCVIRGETSHYETVCNDSSRALQLMGLQGLCIGNGILTVENHEQATVRADPSGQNKGGGAAAAALHLIALSRKWGDIRKDIGFKPRSDEYLMAGDNDGPKTA
;
A
#
# COMPACT_ATOMS: atom_id res chain seq x y z
N MET A 1 -5.90 4.86 -15.24
CA MET A 1 -6.07 6.06 -14.39
C MET A 1 -7.54 6.34 -14.05
N SER A 2 -8.45 6.48 -15.02
CA SER A 2 -9.86 6.80 -14.76
C SER A 2 -10.55 5.84 -13.79
N GLY A 3 -10.35 4.54 -13.91
CA GLY A 3 -10.88 3.56 -12.96
C GLY A 3 -10.36 3.74 -11.53
N ALA A 4 -9.08 4.10 -11.35
CA ALA A 4 -8.54 4.37 -10.02
C ALA A 4 -9.17 5.62 -9.39
N LYS A 5 -9.33 6.69 -10.16
CA LYS A 5 -10.01 7.90 -9.68
C LYS A 5 -11.44 7.61 -9.25
N ALA A 6 -12.19 6.90 -10.07
CA ALA A 6 -13.57 6.54 -9.76
C ALA A 6 -13.71 5.75 -8.44
N GLU A 7 -12.83 4.80 -8.19
CA GLU A 7 -12.81 4.04 -6.92
C GLU A 7 -12.49 4.94 -5.71
N ILE A 8 -11.51 5.82 -5.83
CA ILE A 8 -11.12 6.72 -4.74
C ILE A 8 -12.25 7.72 -4.44
N GLU A 9 -12.84 8.31 -5.47
CA GLU A 9 -13.96 9.24 -5.35
C GLU A 9 -15.20 8.56 -4.75
N ALA A 10 -15.51 7.34 -5.18
CA ALA A 10 -16.61 6.55 -4.62
C ALA A 10 -16.44 6.24 -3.12
N ALA A 11 -15.20 6.14 -2.66
CA ALA A 11 -14.87 5.99 -1.24
C ALA A 11 -14.90 7.33 -0.47
N GLY A 12 -15.17 8.45 -1.12
CA GLY A 12 -15.16 9.80 -0.50
C GLY A 12 -13.75 10.28 -0.13
N ALA A 13 -12.72 9.73 -0.76
CA ALA A 13 -11.34 10.12 -0.54
C ALA A 13 -10.84 11.12 -1.59
N GLU A 14 -9.88 11.93 -1.21
CA GLU A 14 -9.18 12.86 -2.09
C GLU A 14 -7.96 12.20 -2.72
N TRP A 15 -7.52 12.70 -3.86
CA TRP A 15 -6.35 12.19 -4.56
C TRP A 15 -5.51 13.30 -5.19
N GLU A 16 -4.23 13.03 -5.31
CA GLU A 16 -3.28 13.83 -6.07
C GLU A 16 -2.56 12.93 -7.08
N ILE A 17 -2.24 13.46 -8.25
CA ILE A 17 -1.47 12.77 -9.29
C ILE A 17 -0.07 13.33 -9.35
N VAL A 18 0.90 12.42 -9.26
CA VAL A 18 2.32 12.72 -9.48
C VAL A 18 2.81 11.86 -10.63
N GLU A 19 3.26 12.48 -11.70
CA GLU A 19 3.77 11.78 -12.89
C GLU A 19 5.27 11.50 -12.76
N MET A 20 5.64 10.26 -13.06
CA MET A 20 7.03 9.80 -13.02
C MET A 20 7.52 9.40 -14.42
N PRO A 21 8.82 9.61 -14.74
CA PRO A 21 9.37 9.29 -16.05
C PRO A 21 9.36 7.79 -16.36
N GLY A 22 9.36 6.92 -15.35
CA GLY A 22 9.34 5.47 -15.54
C GLY A 22 8.82 4.72 -14.31
N ALA A 23 8.57 3.42 -14.49
CA ALA A 23 8.03 2.57 -13.44
C ALA A 23 9.02 2.34 -12.28
N LEU A 24 10.32 2.41 -12.53
CA LEU A 24 11.35 2.27 -11.50
C LEU A 24 11.41 3.46 -10.55
N GLU A 25 10.96 4.64 -10.98
CA GLU A 25 10.93 5.86 -10.15
C GLU A 25 9.71 5.94 -9.24
N ILE A 26 8.65 5.17 -9.54
CA ILE A 26 7.40 5.19 -8.76
C ILE A 26 7.64 4.82 -7.29
N PRO A 27 8.35 3.75 -6.93
CA PRO A 27 8.62 3.43 -5.52
C PRO A 27 9.40 4.55 -4.81
N THR A 28 10.37 5.16 -5.48
CA THR A 28 11.14 6.28 -4.91
C THR A 28 10.25 7.48 -4.64
N ALA A 29 9.36 7.82 -5.58
CA ALA A 29 8.40 8.91 -5.40
C ALA A 29 7.45 8.65 -4.21
N ILE A 30 6.94 7.43 -4.08
CA ILE A 30 6.13 7.01 -2.93
C ILE A 30 6.92 7.18 -1.63
N GLY A 31 8.17 6.72 -1.56
CA GLY A 31 9.00 6.84 -0.37
C GLY A 31 9.36 8.29 -0.01
N ILE A 32 9.46 9.18 -0.99
CA ILE A 32 9.62 10.63 -0.74
C ILE A 32 8.31 11.20 -0.18
N SER A 33 7.20 10.88 -0.81
CA SER A 33 5.87 11.34 -0.41
C SER A 33 5.52 10.89 1.01
N ASP A 34 5.76 9.63 1.34
CA ASP A 34 5.51 9.08 2.67
C ASP A 34 6.24 9.85 3.78
N ARG A 35 7.47 10.29 3.51
CA ARG A 35 8.26 11.07 4.47
C ARG A 35 7.96 12.56 4.50
N LYS A 36 7.28 13.11 3.50
CA LYS A 36 7.14 14.56 3.31
C LYS A 36 5.70 15.04 3.21
N SER A 37 4.73 14.13 3.15
CA SER A 37 3.30 14.43 3.06
C SER A 37 2.50 13.59 4.05
N ASN A 38 1.18 13.80 4.07
CA ASN A 38 0.26 13.13 4.99
C ASN A 38 -0.76 12.27 4.22
N PHE A 39 -0.36 11.62 3.13
CA PHE A 39 -1.25 10.69 2.43
C PHE A 39 -1.43 9.40 3.24
N ASP A 40 -2.66 8.90 3.27
CA ASP A 40 -3.00 7.64 3.95
C ASP A 40 -2.55 6.40 3.14
N GLY A 41 -2.36 6.54 1.83
CA GLY A 41 -1.92 5.45 0.97
C GLY A 41 -1.61 5.89 -0.45
N TYR A 42 -1.22 4.94 -1.28
CA TYR A 42 -0.67 5.18 -2.60
C TYR A 42 -1.21 4.19 -3.63
N VAL A 43 -1.38 4.65 -4.86
CA VAL A 43 -1.74 3.80 -5.99
C VAL A 43 -0.67 3.96 -7.07
N ALA A 44 0.16 2.94 -7.22
CA ALA A 44 1.18 2.90 -8.25
C ALA A 44 0.55 2.47 -9.58
N LEU A 45 0.48 3.38 -10.54
CA LEU A 45 -0.06 3.12 -11.89
C LEU A 45 1.05 3.24 -12.93
N GLY A 46 1.11 2.29 -13.83
CA GLY A 46 2.09 2.28 -14.92
C GLY A 46 1.79 1.20 -15.94
N CYS A 47 2.56 1.18 -17.00
CA CYS A 47 2.49 0.12 -18.00
C CYS A 47 3.89 -0.16 -18.55
N VAL A 48 4.34 -1.39 -18.39
CA VAL A 48 5.60 -1.90 -18.93
C VAL A 48 5.26 -2.89 -20.03
N ILE A 49 5.61 -2.54 -21.25
CA ILE A 49 5.38 -3.39 -22.43
C ILE A 49 6.73 -4.04 -22.80
N ARG A 50 6.70 -5.33 -23.06
CA ARG A 50 7.92 -6.06 -23.43
C ARG A 50 8.56 -5.48 -24.69
N GLY A 51 9.84 -5.17 -24.58
CA GLY A 51 10.70 -4.78 -25.69
C GLY A 51 11.63 -5.93 -26.09
N GLU A 52 12.65 -5.59 -26.86
CA GLU A 52 13.60 -6.57 -27.43
C GLU A 52 14.70 -7.00 -26.43
N THR A 53 14.84 -6.30 -25.31
CA THR A 53 15.91 -6.52 -24.34
C THR A 53 15.38 -7.05 -23.02
N SER A 54 16.28 -7.61 -22.19
CA SER A 54 15.96 -8.05 -20.82
C SER A 54 15.64 -6.92 -19.85
N HIS A 55 15.70 -5.66 -20.28
CA HIS A 55 15.34 -4.51 -19.44
C HIS A 55 13.90 -4.57 -18.94
N TYR A 56 13.01 -5.18 -19.71
CA TYR A 56 11.63 -5.45 -19.29
C TYR A 56 11.57 -6.22 -17.97
N GLU A 57 12.32 -7.31 -17.85
CA GLU A 57 12.35 -8.13 -16.64
C GLU A 57 12.87 -7.34 -15.45
N THR A 58 13.91 -6.53 -15.64
CA THR A 58 14.46 -5.65 -14.60
C THR A 58 13.40 -4.67 -14.11
N VAL A 59 12.73 -3.98 -15.04
CA VAL A 59 11.70 -2.99 -14.67
C VAL A 59 10.53 -3.65 -13.93
N CYS A 60 10.02 -4.78 -14.42
CA CYS A 60 8.91 -5.50 -13.81
C CYS A 60 9.26 -6.02 -12.41
N ASN A 61 10.41 -6.66 -12.28
CA ASN A 61 10.82 -7.29 -11.02
C ASN A 61 11.19 -6.24 -9.96
N ASP A 62 11.96 -5.24 -10.32
CA ASP A 62 12.46 -4.28 -9.34
C ASP A 62 11.38 -3.29 -8.90
N SER A 63 10.51 -2.82 -9.81
CA SER A 63 9.39 -1.98 -9.41
C SER A 63 8.42 -2.73 -8.47
N SER A 64 8.03 -3.95 -8.82
CA SER A 64 7.11 -4.73 -7.98
C SER A 64 7.73 -5.12 -6.64
N ARG A 65 8.99 -5.53 -6.62
CA ARG A 65 9.73 -5.87 -5.40
C ARG A 65 9.85 -4.66 -4.47
N ALA A 66 10.19 -3.48 -4.99
CA ALA A 66 10.29 -2.27 -4.20
C ALA A 66 8.94 -1.89 -3.56
N LEU A 67 7.84 -1.94 -4.31
CA LEU A 67 6.50 -1.69 -3.78
C LEU A 67 6.11 -2.69 -2.69
N GLN A 68 6.43 -3.98 -2.85
CA GLN A 68 6.17 -5.00 -1.83
C GLN A 68 6.99 -4.77 -0.55
N LEU A 69 8.26 -4.40 -0.67
CA LEU A 69 9.09 -4.09 0.49
C LEU A 69 8.55 -2.89 1.28
N MET A 70 8.05 -1.86 0.59
CA MET A 70 7.40 -0.72 1.24
C MET A 70 6.08 -1.13 1.91
N GLY A 71 5.29 -2.01 1.28
CA GLY A 71 4.08 -2.57 1.88
C GLY A 71 4.38 -3.36 3.17
N LEU A 72 5.47 -4.12 3.22
CA LEU A 72 5.91 -4.81 4.44
C LEU A 72 6.33 -3.85 5.56
N GLN A 73 6.67 -2.61 5.22
CA GLN A 73 6.95 -1.54 6.19
C GLN A 73 5.66 -0.83 6.68
N GLY A 74 4.50 -1.23 6.17
CA GLY A 74 3.21 -0.72 6.60
C GLY A 74 2.59 0.32 5.68
N LEU A 75 3.18 0.63 4.52
CA LEU A 75 2.58 1.54 3.57
C LEU A 75 1.39 0.88 2.85
N CYS A 76 0.29 1.61 2.77
CA CYS A 76 -0.91 1.15 2.07
C CYS A 76 -0.79 1.40 0.57
N ILE A 77 -0.28 0.42 -0.18
CA ILE A 77 0.03 0.57 -1.60
C ILE A 77 -0.80 -0.38 -2.45
N GLY A 78 -1.53 0.16 -3.42
CA GLY A 78 -2.15 -0.61 -4.51
C GLY A 78 -1.23 -0.62 -5.73
N ASN A 79 -0.82 -1.81 -6.18
CA ASN A 79 0.02 -1.97 -7.36
C ASN A 79 -0.84 -2.17 -8.61
N GLY A 80 -0.86 -1.18 -9.48
CA GLY A 80 -1.53 -1.17 -10.78
C GLY A 80 -0.54 -0.97 -11.95
N ILE A 81 0.74 -1.31 -11.78
CA ILE A 81 1.71 -1.34 -12.86
C ILE A 81 1.42 -2.57 -13.71
N LEU A 82 0.97 -2.34 -14.94
CA LEU A 82 0.73 -3.39 -15.90
C LEU A 82 2.04 -3.89 -16.48
N THR A 83 2.20 -5.21 -16.56
CA THR A 83 3.33 -5.89 -17.19
C THR A 83 2.77 -6.78 -18.30
N VAL A 84 3.00 -6.39 -19.54
CA VAL A 84 2.31 -6.95 -20.71
C VAL A 84 3.27 -7.16 -21.88
N GLU A 85 2.87 -8.04 -22.79
CA GLU A 85 3.66 -8.34 -24.00
C GLU A 85 3.44 -7.31 -25.13
N ASN A 86 2.24 -6.68 -25.18
CA ASN A 86 1.87 -5.75 -26.26
C ASN A 86 0.82 -4.74 -25.81
N HIS A 87 0.55 -3.76 -26.67
CA HIS A 87 -0.42 -2.68 -26.43
C HIS A 87 -1.86 -3.17 -26.29
N GLU A 88 -2.27 -4.22 -27.00
CA GLU A 88 -3.62 -4.77 -26.91
C GLU A 88 -3.88 -5.30 -25.50
N GLN A 89 -2.94 -6.05 -24.95
CA GLN A 89 -3.02 -6.51 -23.57
C GLN A 89 -3.07 -5.36 -22.56
N ALA A 90 -2.32 -4.29 -22.80
CA ALA A 90 -2.34 -3.09 -21.96
C ALA A 90 -3.74 -2.44 -21.98
N THR A 91 -4.29 -2.24 -23.18
CA THR A 91 -5.60 -1.58 -23.37
C THR A 91 -6.71 -2.33 -22.64
N VAL A 92 -6.82 -3.64 -22.85
CA VAL A 92 -7.86 -4.48 -22.21
C VAL A 92 -7.76 -4.43 -20.68
N ARG A 93 -6.55 -4.39 -20.12
CA ARG A 93 -6.30 -4.34 -18.67
C ARG A 93 -6.53 -2.95 -18.08
N ALA A 94 -6.23 -1.91 -18.85
CA ALA A 94 -6.40 -0.52 -18.41
C ALA A 94 -7.83 -0.01 -18.48
N ASP A 95 -8.62 -0.57 -19.42
CA ASP A 95 -10.00 -0.13 -19.69
C ASP A 95 -10.87 -0.32 -18.45
N PRO A 96 -11.52 0.77 -17.93
CA PRO A 96 -12.45 0.67 -16.81
C PRO A 96 -13.67 -0.20 -17.09
N SER A 97 -14.11 -0.28 -18.35
CA SER A 97 -15.21 -1.17 -18.78
C SER A 97 -14.73 -2.61 -19.05
N GLY A 98 -13.44 -2.83 -19.11
CA GLY A 98 -12.78 -4.13 -19.26
C GLY A 98 -12.31 -4.72 -17.94
N GLN A 99 -10.99 -4.98 -17.84
CA GLN A 99 -10.42 -5.57 -16.61
C GLN A 99 -10.21 -4.56 -15.47
N ASN A 100 -10.24 -3.27 -15.74
CA ASN A 100 -10.13 -2.19 -14.76
C ASN A 100 -9.03 -2.39 -13.70
N LYS A 101 -7.81 -2.77 -14.12
CA LYS A 101 -6.71 -3.03 -13.18
C LYS A 101 -6.34 -1.81 -12.34
N GLY A 102 -6.53 -0.59 -12.88
CA GLY A 102 -6.34 0.65 -12.13
C GLY A 102 -7.34 0.79 -10.99
N GLY A 103 -8.62 0.51 -11.23
CA GLY A 103 -9.65 0.49 -10.18
C GLY A 103 -9.35 -0.58 -9.13
N GLY A 104 -8.98 -1.79 -9.55
CA GLY A 104 -8.59 -2.85 -8.63
C GLY A 104 -7.39 -2.48 -7.74
N ALA A 105 -6.40 -1.76 -8.27
CA ALA A 105 -5.28 -1.25 -7.47
C ALA A 105 -5.73 -0.19 -6.45
N ALA A 106 -6.61 0.72 -6.83
CA ALA A 106 -7.17 1.71 -5.91
C ALA A 106 -7.99 1.04 -4.79
N ALA A 107 -8.85 0.08 -5.14
CA ALA A 107 -9.62 -0.70 -4.17
C ALA A 107 -8.70 -1.43 -3.17
N ALA A 108 -7.58 -1.99 -3.65
CA ALA A 108 -6.60 -2.64 -2.77
C ALA A 108 -5.95 -1.64 -1.79
N ALA A 109 -5.54 -0.46 -2.26
CA ALA A 109 -4.99 0.59 -1.40
C ALA A 109 -6.00 1.03 -0.34
N LEU A 110 -7.25 1.31 -0.74
CA LEU A 110 -8.33 1.70 0.16
C LEU A 110 -8.63 0.62 1.22
N HIS A 111 -8.61 -0.64 0.82
CA HIS A 111 -8.77 -1.75 1.76
C HIS A 111 -7.64 -1.81 2.80
N LEU A 112 -6.38 -1.60 2.37
CA LEU A 112 -5.24 -1.56 3.27
C LEU A 112 -5.32 -0.36 4.23
N ILE A 113 -5.75 0.81 3.76
CA ILE A 113 -5.98 1.98 4.61
C ILE A 113 -7.05 1.68 5.67
N ALA A 114 -8.17 1.10 5.26
CA ALA A 114 -9.24 0.71 6.20
C ALA A 114 -8.74 -0.29 7.25
N LEU A 115 -7.93 -1.27 6.83
CA LEU A 115 -7.33 -2.25 7.72
C LEU A 115 -6.33 -1.59 8.70
N SER A 116 -5.49 -0.70 8.21
CA SER A 116 -4.54 0.07 9.02
C SER A 116 -5.25 0.90 10.08
N ARG A 117 -6.33 1.60 9.70
CA ARG A 117 -7.15 2.38 10.63
C ARG A 117 -7.83 1.48 11.68
N LYS A 118 -8.42 0.36 11.24
CA LYS A 118 -9.07 -0.61 12.15
C LYS A 118 -8.13 -1.11 13.25
N TRP A 119 -6.86 -1.27 12.96
CA TRP A 119 -5.87 -1.77 13.93
C TRP A 119 -4.97 -0.69 14.53
N GLY A 120 -4.96 0.53 13.97
CA GLY A 120 -4.16 1.66 14.43
C GLY A 120 -4.55 2.16 15.82
N ASP A 121 -5.84 2.07 16.18
CA ASP A 121 -6.36 2.46 17.49
C ASP A 121 -6.07 1.43 18.60
N ILE A 122 -5.55 0.27 18.23
CA ILE A 122 -5.13 -0.74 19.21
C ILE A 122 -3.74 -0.33 19.69
N ARG A 123 -3.64 0.30 20.87
CA ARG A 123 -2.35 0.49 21.55
C ARG A 123 -1.66 -0.87 21.62
N LYS A 124 -0.56 -1.01 20.92
CA LYS A 124 0.36 -2.13 21.14
C LYS A 124 1.11 -1.82 22.43
N ASP A 125 0.51 -2.15 23.56
CA ASP A 125 1.27 -2.23 24.79
C ASP A 125 2.37 -3.26 24.57
N ILE A 126 3.60 -2.89 24.92
CA ILE A 126 4.75 -3.77 24.79
C ILE A 126 4.52 -4.94 25.76
N GLY A 127 4.25 -6.14 25.20
CA GLY A 127 4.04 -7.32 26.02
C GLY A 127 2.73 -8.05 25.72
N PHE A 128 2.41 -9.02 26.55
CA PHE A 128 1.19 -9.82 26.47
C PHE A 128 -0.03 -8.96 26.81
N LYS A 129 -1.11 -9.06 26.03
CA LYS A 129 -2.38 -8.53 26.47
C LYS A 129 -2.86 -9.35 27.69
N PRO A 130 -3.04 -8.74 28.86
CA PRO A 130 -3.64 -9.46 29.97
C PRO A 130 -5.04 -9.91 29.57
N ARG A 131 -5.41 -11.11 29.98
CA ARG A 131 -6.76 -11.66 29.76
C ARG A 131 -7.82 -11.05 30.66
N SER A 132 -7.39 -10.31 31.68
CA SER A 132 -8.25 -9.64 32.66
C SER A 132 -7.53 -8.40 33.17
N ASP A 133 -8.27 -7.46 33.75
CA ASP A 133 -7.76 -6.26 34.42
C ASP A 133 -6.99 -6.56 35.73
N GLU A 134 -6.86 -7.83 36.10
CA GLU A 134 -6.16 -8.32 37.30
C GLU A 134 -4.72 -8.81 36.99
N TYR A 135 -4.02 -8.18 36.12
CA TYR A 135 -2.62 -8.55 35.87
C TYR A 135 -1.70 -7.85 36.86
N LEU A 136 -1.16 -8.60 37.81
CA LEU A 136 -0.11 -8.13 38.70
C LEU A 136 1.19 -7.93 37.91
N MET A 137 1.68 -6.68 37.83
CA MET A 137 2.99 -6.39 37.28
C MET A 137 4.06 -7.04 38.16
N ALA A 138 5.07 -7.64 37.54
CA ALA A 138 6.22 -8.19 38.27
C ALA A 138 6.91 -7.04 39.03
N GLY A 139 6.78 -7.02 40.34
CA GLY A 139 7.28 -5.93 41.23
C GLY A 139 6.23 -5.38 42.17
N ASP A 140 4.94 -5.55 41.92
CA ASP A 140 3.85 -5.16 42.85
C ASP A 140 3.63 -6.25 43.93
N ASN A 141 4.69 -6.56 44.65
CA ASN A 141 4.61 -7.35 45.88
C ASN A 141 4.43 -6.40 47.07
N ASP A 142 3.27 -5.75 47.16
CA ASP A 142 2.78 -5.29 48.45
C ASP A 142 2.14 -6.46 49.18
N GLY A 143 2.96 -7.44 49.59
CA GLY A 143 2.62 -8.38 50.62
C GLY A 143 2.34 -7.63 51.92
N PRO A 144 1.38 -8.10 52.80
CA PRO A 144 1.02 -7.40 54.01
C PRO A 144 2.26 -7.18 54.88
N LYS A 145 2.58 -5.91 55.14
CA LYS A 145 3.54 -5.55 56.18
C LYS A 145 2.98 -5.99 57.50
N THR A 146 3.42 -7.17 57.95
CA THR A 146 3.18 -7.56 59.35
C THR A 146 4.03 -6.68 60.25
N ALA A 147 3.38 -6.00 61.15
CA ALA A 147 3.94 -5.20 62.24
C ALA A 147 4.80 -6.05 63.16
#